data_b030fc6e365488e73197d8dcb0248e59
#
_entry.id   b030fc6e365488e73197d8dcb0248e59
#
_cell.length_a   1.000
_cell.length_b   1.000
_cell.length_c   1.000
_cell.angle_alpha   90.00
_cell.angle_beta   90.00
_cell.angle_gamma   90.00
#
_symmetry.space_group_name_H-M   'P 1'
#
loop_
_entity.id
_entity.type
_entity.pdbx_description
1 polymer ?
#
loop_
_entity_poly.entity_id
_entity_poly.type
_entity_poly.pdbx_seq_one_letter_code
_entity_poly.pdbx_strand_id
1 'polypeptide(L)'
;MGRVAELAGVSVRTLHHYDRIGLVRPSARTPAGYRAYRAGDMERLREVLAYRRPGFGLREVAELVDDPSADALAHLRRLRGLLRERRDLADAMVAAIDREIAVRAEGVTVPPEEQLGLLGARLYDAIGGAYLATRRTEPRFAAQIGEALGDARTVVNVGAGTGSYEPAGREVTAVEPSAVMRAQRPAGSAPCVAAAAERLPLADHAFDVAMAVSTVHHWEDPMAGLREMRRVARRVVVLTFDTDEPGWRDRFWLTRDYLPEFAAVLADFPSLRGMAEAIGGARAERNRDLASLDAADLGLRLLVA
;
A
#
# COMPACT_ATOMS: atom_id res chain seq x y z
N MET A 1 -7.47 34.13 12.07
CA MET A 1 -7.58 32.74 11.63
C MET A 1 -8.61 32.55 10.50
N GLY A 2 -9.84 33.05 10.61
CA GLY A 2 -10.86 32.94 9.55
C GLY A 2 -10.39 33.44 8.18
N ARG A 3 -9.79 34.64 8.15
CA ARG A 3 -9.22 35.22 6.92
C ARG A 3 -8.07 34.37 6.32
N VAL A 4 -7.26 33.70 7.16
CA VAL A 4 -6.20 32.81 6.70
C VAL A 4 -6.83 31.53 6.08
N ALA A 5 -7.85 30.97 6.69
CA ALA A 5 -8.59 29.84 6.17
C ALA A 5 -9.21 30.13 4.80
N GLU A 6 -9.85 31.31 4.66
CA GLU A 6 -10.43 31.79 3.42
C GLU A 6 -9.37 31.98 2.32
N LEU A 7 -8.27 32.68 2.61
CA LEU A 7 -7.16 32.89 1.65
C LEU A 7 -6.50 31.58 1.23
N ALA A 8 -6.40 30.62 2.14
CA ALA A 8 -5.77 29.33 1.89
C ALA A 8 -6.73 28.30 1.23
N GLY A 9 -8.02 28.60 1.19
CA GLY A 9 -9.05 27.68 0.67
C GLY A 9 -9.23 26.43 1.54
N VAL A 10 -9.09 26.57 2.87
CA VAL A 10 -9.24 25.49 3.85
C VAL A 10 -10.17 25.87 4.97
N SER A 11 -10.68 24.90 5.72
CA SER A 11 -11.50 25.19 6.90
C SER A 11 -10.64 25.67 8.08
N VAL A 12 -11.24 26.44 8.99
CA VAL A 12 -10.60 26.79 10.28
C VAL A 12 -10.24 25.54 11.06
N ARG A 13 -11.05 24.49 10.97
CA ARG A 13 -10.79 23.18 11.59
C ARG A 13 -9.50 22.54 11.02
N THR A 14 -9.24 22.65 9.73
CA THR A 14 -8.00 22.20 9.08
C THR A 14 -6.79 22.93 9.66
N LEU A 15 -6.87 24.26 9.82
CA LEU A 15 -5.78 25.04 10.42
C LEU A 15 -5.54 24.66 11.90
N HIS A 16 -6.60 24.36 12.66
CA HIS A 16 -6.47 23.83 14.02
C HIS A 16 -5.83 22.45 14.05
N HIS A 17 -6.15 21.61 13.08
CA HIS A 17 -5.56 20.29 12.95
C HIS A 17 -4.05 20.40 12.63
N TYR A 18 -3.67 21.23 11.67
CA TYR A 18 -2.27 21.47 11.31
C TYR A 18 -1.45 22.03 12.48
N ASP A 19 -2.02 22.92 13.27
CA ASP A 19 -1.39 23.42 14.50
C ASP A 19 -1.20 22.30 15.54
N ARG A 20 -2.21 21.46 15.75
CA ARG A 20 -2.17 20.35 16.72
C ARG A 20 -1.09 19.30 16.37
N ILE A 21 -0.97 18.93 15.11
CA ILE A 21 0.04 17.95 14.65
C ILE A 21 1.41 18.60 14.39
N GLY A 22 1.53 19.90 14.60
CA GLY A 22 2.78 20.64 14.43
C GLY A 22 3.18 20.96 12.98
N LEU A 23 2.33 20.65 12.02
CA LEU A 23 2.62 20.81 10.59
C LEU A 23 2.70 22.29 10.17
N VAL A 24 1.77 23.12 10.66
CA VAL A 24 1.79 24.60 10.50
C VAL A 24 1.34 25.23 11.82
N ARG A 25 2.31 25.82 12.55
CA ARG A 25 2.06 26.46 13.83
C ARG A 25 1.99 27.97 13.69
N PRO A 26 0.95 28.65 14.22
CA PRO A 26 0.90 30.11 14.26
C PRO A 26 1.97 30.63 15.21
N SER A 27 2.90 31.47 14.71
CA SER A 27 4.03 32.02 15.47
C SER A 27 3.65 33.23 16.35
N ALA A 28 2.38 33.68 16.29
CA ALA A 28 1.93 34.85 17.05
C ALA A 28 0.51 34.65 17.61
N ARG A 29 0.15 35.56 18.55
CA ARG A 29 -1.23 35.74 19.03
C ARG A 29 -1.61 37.22 18.90
N THR A 30 -2.91 37.46 18.70
CA THR A 30 -3.46 38.82 18.78
C THR A 30 -3.49 39.30 20.24
N PRO A 31 -3.66 40.61 20.49
CA PRO A 31 -3.87 41.11 21.85
C PRO A 31 -5.05 40.43 22.59
N ALA A 32 -6.04 39.96 21.86
CA ALA A 32 -7.18 39.19 22.39
C ALA A 32 -6.90 37.68 22.54
N GLY A 33 -5.64 37.22 22.41
CA GLY A 33 -5.23 35.83 22.61
C GLY A 33 -5.47 34.89 21.43
N TYR A 34 -6.08 35.35 20.35
CA TYR A 34 -6.32 34.51 19.17
C TYR A 34 -5.05 34.22 18.38
N ARG A 35 -4.97 33.04 17.78
CA ARG A 35 -3.88 32.62 16.88
C ARG A 35 -3.72 33.59 15.71
N ALA A 36 -2.48 34.04 15.47
CA ALA A 36 -2.12 34.90 14.36
C ALA A 36 -0.97 34.27 13.58
N TYR A 37 -1.11 34.23 12.25
CA TYR A 37 -0.14 33.69 11.31
C TYR A 37 0.70 34.85 10.76
N ARG A 38 2.02 34.77 10.87
CA ARG A 38 2.98 35.69 10.27
C ARG A 38 3.36 35.26 8.86
N ALA A 39 4.18 36.03 8.18
CA ALA A 39 4.59 35.76 6.80
C ALA A 39 5.24 34.36 6.66
N GLY A 40 6.12 33.97 7.57
CA GLY A 40 6.75 32.65 7.56
C GLY A 40 5.75 31.50 7.76
N ASP A 41 4.75 31.68 8.63
CA ASP A 41 3.70 30.68 8.84
C ASP A 41 2.81 30.53 7.59
N MET A 42 2.57 31.64 6.88
CA MET A 42 1.81 31.63 5.62
C MET A 42 2.59 30.98 4.50
N GLU A 43 3.89 31.19 4.44
CA GLU A 43 4.78 30.50 3.48
C GLU A 43 4.77 29.00 3.73
N ARG A 44 4.96 28.58 4.98
CA ARG A 44 4.84 27.20 5.39
C ARG A 44 3.47 26.58 5.03
N LEU A 45 2.38 27.31 5.27
CA LEU A 45 1.04 26.88 4.91
C LEU A 45 0.90 26.71 3.39
N ARG A 46 1.46 27.62 2.60
CA ARG A 46 1.49 27.56 1.13
C ARG A 46 2.18 26.28 0.64
N GLU A 47 3.34 25.95 1.21
CA GLU A 47 4.11 24.74 0.88
C GLU A 47 3.32 23.47 1.24
N VAL A 48 2.78 23.40 2.43
CA VAL A 48 1.92 22.28 2.87
C VAL A 48 0.76 22.07 1.90
N LEU A 49 0.06 23.15 1.52
CA LEU A 49 -1.07 23.07 0.61
C LEU A 49 -0.66 22.69 -0.83
N ALA A 50 0.54 23.09 -1.27
CA ALA A 50 1.07 22.72 -2.57
C ALA A 50 1.24 21.19 -2.71
N TYR A 51 1.61 20.50 -1.63
CA TYR A 51 1.66 19.03 -1.61
C TYR A 51 0.31 18.39 -1.30
N ARG A 52 -0.53 19.01 -0.47
CA ARG A 52 -1.85 18.46 -0.12
C ARG A 52 -2.84 18.45 -1.28
N ARG A 53 -2.84 19.48 -2.13
CA ARG A 53 -3.74 19.55 -3.30
C ARG A 53 -3.60 18.35 -4.25
N PRO A 54 -2.38 17.89 -4.58
CA PRO A 54 -2.19 16.65 -5.33
C PRO A 54 -2.49 15.37 -4.55
N GLY A 55 -2.87 15.45 -3.25
CA GLY A 55 -3.28 14.29 -2.45
C GLY A 55 -2.17 13.60 -1.65
N PHE A 56 -1.01 14.25 -1.42
CA PHE A 56 0.02 13.68 -0.53
C PHE A 56 -0.47 13.59 0.92
N GLY A 57 -0.10 12.51 1.63
CA GLY A 57 -0.43 12.31 3.04
C GLY A 57 0.19 13.37 3.95
N LEU A 58 -0.44 13.66 5.11
CA LEU A 58 0.06 14.70 6.03
C LEU A 58 1.47 14.38 6.56
N ARG A 59 1.78 13.10 6.81
CA ARG A 59 3.09 12.66 7.26
C ARG A 59 4.15 12.87 6.18
N GLU A 60 3.85 12.46 4.96
CA GLU A 60 4.71 12.65 3.80
C GLU A 60 4.97 14.14 3.55
N VAL A 61 3.92 14.98 3.65
CA VAL A 61 4.06 16.43 3.54
C VAL A 61 4.96 16.99 4.64
N ALA A 62 4.84 16.52 5.88
CA ALA A 62 5.71 16.95 6.96
C ALA A 62 7.19 16.67 6.66
N GLU A 63 7.51 15.44 6.24
CA GLU A 63 8.87 15.04 5.85
C GLU A 63 9.43 15.89 4.70
N LEU A 64 8.57 16.24 3.73
CA LEU A 64 8.94 17.04 2.57
C LEU A 64 9.22 18.51 2.91
N VAL A 65 8.43 19.07 3.81
CA VAL A 65 8.47 20.50 4.16
C VAL A 65 9.46 20.77 5.32
N ASP A 66 9.82 19.74 6.09
CA ASP A 66 10.81 19.85 7.19
C ASP A 66 12.26 19.59 6.72
N ASP A 67 12.49 19.30 5.45
CA ASP A 67 13.84 19.09 4.91
C ASP A 67 14.66 20.40 4.97
N PRO A 68 15.65 20.52 5.87
CA PRO A 68 16.40 21.75 6.06
C PRO A 68 17.35 22.06 4.90
N SER A 69 17.57 21.11 3.99
CA SER A 69 18.41 21.28 2.79
C SER A 69 17.64 21.80 1.58
N ALA A 70 16.30 21.84 1.66
CA ALA A 70 15.45 22.23 0.55
C ALA A 70 15.08 23.72 0.60
N ASP A 71 15.59 24.47 -0.37
CA ASP A 71 15.08 25.81 -0.67
C ASP A 71 13.74 25.74 -1.45
N ALA A 72 13.07 26.86 -1.61
CA ALA A 72 11.79 26.96 -2.31
C ALA A 72 11.86 26.41 -3.75
N LEU A 73 13.00 26.52 -4.42
CA LEU A 73 13.21 26.02 -5.78
C LEU A 73 13.36 24.50 -5.79
N ALA A 74 14.06 23.93 -4.81
CA ALA A 74 14.18 22.50 -4.62
C ALA A 74 12.82 21.86 -4.35
N HIS A 75 11.99 22.46 -3.48
CA HIS A 75 10.60 22.02 -3.24
C HIS A 75 9.75 22.03 -4.52
N LEU A 76 9.81 23.09 -5.30
CA LEU A 76 9.04 23.16 -6.56
C LEU A 76 9.52 22.13 -7.58
N ARG A 77 10.83 21.88 -7.68
CA ARG A 77 11.39 20.84 -8.56
C ARG A 77 10.92 19.45 -8.14
N ARG A 78 10.94 19.17 -6.84
CA ARG A 78 10.47 17.89 -6.28
C ARG A 78 8.98 17.70 -6.50
N LEU A 79 8.16 18.71 -6.19
CA LEU A 79 6.72 18.69 -6.45
C LEU A 79 6.41 18.45 -7.95
N ARG A 80 7.14 19.12 -8.84
CA ARG A 80 7.00 18.88 -10.28
C ARG A 80 7.35 17.45 -10.68
N GLY A 81 8.38 16.85 -10.10
CA GLY A 81 8.74 15.44 -10.30
C GLY A 81 7.60 14.51 -9.93
N LEU A 82 7.10 14.64 -8.70
CA LEU A 82 6.00 13.84 -8.18
C LEU A 82 4.70 13.99 -8.98
N LEU A 83 4.41 15.20 -9.46
CA LEU A 83 3.22 15.43 -10.31
C LEU A 83 3.38 14.80 -11.71
N ARG A 84 4.60 14.78 -12.25
CA ARG A 84 4.88 14.07 -13.52
C ARG A 84 4.69 12.57 -13.36
N GLU A 85 5.22 11.98 -12.31
CA GLU A 85 5.04 10.56 -12.02
C GLU A 85 3.55 10.19 -11.91
N ARG A 86 2.76 11.02 -11.20
CA ARG A 86 1.31 10.81 -11.11
C ARG A 86 0.58 10.97 -12.45
N ARG A 87 0.99 11.93 -13.27
CA ARG A 87 0.45 12.08 -14.61
C ARG A 87 0.76 10.84 -15.46
N ASP A 88 2.02 10.41 -15.47
CA ASP A 88 2.46 9.26 -16.26
C ASP A 88 1.74 7.97 -15.83
N LEU A 89 1.44 7.85 -14.52
CA LEU A 89 0.59 6.81 -13.98
C LEU A 89 -0.86 6.92 -14.48
N ALA A 90 -1.46 8.10 -14.42
CA ALA A 90 -2.82 8.31 -14.92
C ALA A 90 -2.92 8.04 -16.42
N ASP A 91 -1.93 8.47 -17.19
CA ASP A 91 -1.85 8.21 -18.64
C ASP A 91 -1.78 6.71 -18.94
N ALA A 92 -1.00 5.95 -18.18
CA ALA A 92 -0.92 4.49 -18.28
C ALA A 92 -2.25 3.80 -17.96
N MET A 93 -2.97 4.27 -16.93
CA MET A 93 -4.31 3.77 -16.57
C MET A 93 -5.33 4.06 -17.67
N VAL A 94 -5.34 5.27 -18.22
CA VAL A 94 -6.21 5.63 -19.35
C VAL A 94 -5.93 4.73 -20.55
N ALA A 95 -4.66 4.54 -20.91
CA ALA A 95 -4.29 3.65 -22.00
C ALA A 95 -4.70 2.17 -21.77
N ALA A 96 -4.73 1.70 -20.53
CA ALA A 96 -5.23 0.37 -20.19
C ALA A 96 -6.74 0.28 -20.40
N ILE A 97 -7.49 1.28 -19.93
CA ILE A 97 -8.94 1.38 -20.11
C ILE A 97 -9.31 1.48 -21.60
N ASP A 98 -8.58 2.29 -22.38
CA ASP A 98 -8.83 2.44 -23.82
C ASP A 98 -8.65 1.12 -24.57
N ARG A 99 -7.65 0.32 -24.20
CA ARG A 99 -7.46 -1.04 -24.75
C ARG A 99 -8.64 -1.95 -24.42
N GLU A 100 -9.14 -1.91 -23.19
CA GLU A 100 -10.31 -2.70 -22.78
C GLU A 100 -11.57 -2.26 -23.53
N ILE A 101 -11.79 -0.95 -23.67
CA ILE A 101 -12.89 -0.42 -24.46
C ILE A 101 -12.81 -0.93 -25.91
N ALA A 102 -11.64 -0.93 -26.52
CA ALA A 102 -11.45 -1.41 -27.89
C ALA A 102 -11.81 -2.90 -28.02
N VAL A 103 -11.34 -3.75 -27.09
CA VAL A 103 -11.64 -5.19 -27.07
C VAL A 103 -13.14 -5.44 -26.91
N ARG A 104 -13.80 -4.71 -26.04
CA ARG A 104 -15.27 -4.82 -25.84
C ARG A 104 -16.07 -4.31 -27.03
N ALA A 105 -15.60 -3.27 -27.71
CA ALA A 105 -16.24 -2.72 -28.90
C ALA A 105 -16.21 -3.70 -30.09
N GLU A 106 -15.21 -4.61 -30.14
CA GLU A 106 -15.12 -5.68 -31.13
C GLU A 106 -16.03 -6.89 -30.81
N GLY A 107 -16.85 -6.80 -29.76
CA GLY A 107 -17.80 -7.85 -29.36
C GLY A 107 -17.15 -9.06 -28.68
N VAL A 108 -15.88 -8.96 -28.31
CA VAL A 108 -15.19 -9.98 -27.53
C VAL A 108 -15.64 -9.86 -26.08
N THR A 109 -16.43 -10.82 -25.62
CA THR A 109 -16.78 -10.96 -24.21
C THR A 109 -15.61 -11.63 -23.51
N VAL A 110 -14.78 -10.86 -22.85
CA VAL A 110 -13.74 -11.40 -21.96
C VAL A 110 -14.45 -11.91 -20.69
N PRO A 111 -14.26 -13.19 -20.31
CA PRO A 111 -14.86 -13.70 -19.07
C PRO A 111 -14.48 -12.85 -17.85
N PRO A 112 -15.39 -12.67 -16.87
CA PRO A 112 -15.11 -11.87 -15.68
C PRO A 112 -13.82 -12.26 -14.95
N GLU A 113 -13.49 -13.53 -14.93
CA GLU A 113 -12.26 -14.09 -14.37
C GLU A 113 -10.98 -13.62 -15.11
N GLU A 114 -11.02 -13.54 -16.44
CA GLU A 114 -9.90 -12.96 -17.22
C GLU A 114 -9.79 -11.43 -17.03
N GLN A 115 -10.91 -10.75 -16.79
CA GLN A 115 -10.93 -9.30 -16.57
C GLN A 115 -10.21 -8.93 -15.27
N LEU A 116 -10.41 -9.69 -14.19
CA LEU A 116 -9.77 -9.47 -12.89
C LEU A 116 -8.27 -9.79 -12.94
N GLY A 117 -7.86 -10.88 -13.59
CA GLY A 117 -6.45 -11.23 -13.79
C GLY A 117 -5.70 -10.19 -14.61
N LEU A 118 -6.33 -9.65 -15.65
CA LEU A 118 -5.79 -8.58 -16.48
C LEU A 118 -5.65 -7.25 -15.71
N LEU A 119 -6.52 -6.98 -14.74
CA LEU A 119 -6.42 -5.81 -13.86
C LEU A 119 -5.32 -5.96 -12.82
N GLY A 120 -5.14 -7.12 -12.20
CA GLY A 120 -4.14 -7.35 -11.16
C GLY A 120 -2.69 -7.24 -11.66
N ALA A 121 -2.26 -8.14 -12.53
CA ALA A 121 -0.87 -8.16 -13.03
C ALA A 121 -0.57 -6.96 -13.94
N ARG A 122 -1.50 -6.57 -14.81
CA ARG A 122 -1.36 -5.40 -15.70
C ARG A 122 -1.46 -4.07 -14.99
N LEU A 123 -2.22 -3.98 -13.89
CA LEU A 123 -2.21 -2.79 -13.04
C LEU A 123 -0.80 -2.53 -12.52
N TYR A 124 -0.12 -3.55 -12.01
CA TYR A 124 1.26 -3.41 -11.53
C TYR A 124 2.26 -3.21 -12.67
N ASP A 125 2.04 -3.74 -13.86
CA ASP A 125 2.85 -3.41 -15.04
C ASP A 125 2.68 -1.94 -15.46
N ALA A 126 1.49 -1.37 -15.27
CA ALA A 126 1.21 0.02 -15.59
C ALA A 126 1.66 1.00 -14.50
N ILE A 127 1.46 0.66 -13.20
CA ILE A 127 1.71 1.57 -12.07
C ILE A 127 3.02 1.27 -11.33
N GLY A 128 3.64 0.11 -11.58
CA GLY A 128 4.80 -0.38 -10.84
C GLY A 128 6.08 0.41 -11.03
N GLY A 129 6.16 1.29 -12.05
CA GLY A 129 7.41 1.98 -12.39
C GLY A 129 8.04 2.83 -11.28
N ALA A 130 7.23 3.35 -10.35
CA ALA A 130 7.69 4.13 -9.20
C ALA A 130 7.51 3.40 -7.85
N TYR A 131 7.19 2.12 -7.86
CA TYR A 131 6.79 1.38 -6.66
C TYR A 131 7.86 1.38 -5.57
N LEU A 132 9.13 1.17 -5.92
CA LEU A 132 10.27 1.20 -5.00
C LEU A 132 10.50 2.58 -4.37
N ALA A 133 10.24 3.65 -5.12
CA ALA A 133 10.48 5.02 -4.63
C ALA A 133 9.47 5.44 -3.55
N THR A 134 8.27 4.82 -3.54
CA THR A 134 7.15 5.21 -2.68
C THR A 134 6.89 4.24 -1.52
N ARG A 135 7.33 2.98 -1.62
CA ARG A 135 7.11 1.94 -0.61
C ARG A 135 8.35 1.75 0.26
N ARG A 136 8.18 1.97 1.55
CA ARG A 136 9.16 1.61 2.58
C ARG A 136 8.62 0.44 3.40
N THR A 137 9.50 -0.49 3.73
CA THR A 137 9.19 -1.58 4.65
C THR A 137 8.88 -0.99 6.02
N GLU A 138 7.71 -1.29 6.59
CA GLU A 138 7.38 -0.93 7.96
C GLU A 138 8.09 -1.92 8.92
N PRO A 139 9.01 -1.45 9.79
CA PRO A 139 9.84 -2.33 10.61
C PRO A 139 9.05 -3.26 11.53
N ARG A 140 7.88 -2.82 12.01
CA ARG A 140 7.02 -3.63 12.90
C ARG A 140 6.38 -4.79 12.15
N PHE A 141 5.93 -4.58 10.91
CA PHE A 141 5.43 -5.67 10.07
C PHE A 141 6.55 -6.65 9.73
N ALA A 142 7.75 -6.13 9.42
CA ALA A 142 8.90 -6.99 9.18
C ALA A 142 9.24 -7.85 10.40
N ALA A 143 9.19 -7.29 11.62
CA ALA A 143 9.43 -8.02 12.86
C ALA A 143 8.38 -9.12 13.08
N GLN A 144 7.09 -8.82 12.92
CA GLN A 144 6.01 -9.79 13.08
C GLN A 144 6.05 -10.91 12.03
N ILE A 145 6.35 -10.57 10.77
CA ILE A 145 6.58 -11.58 9.74
C ILE A 145 7.77 -12.46 10.17
N GLY A 146 8.86 -11.86 10.65
CA GLY A 146 10.03 -12.57 11.16
C GLY A 146 9.71 -13.54 12.29
N GLU A 147 8.88 -13.14 13.25
CA GLU A 147 8.39 -13.99 14.35
C GLU A 147 7.53 -15.15 13.83
N ALA A 148 6.60 -14.87 12.92
CA ALA A 148 5.73 -15.89 12.32
C ALA A 148 6.50 -16.91 11.47
N LEU A 149 7.58 -16.48 10.84
CA LEU A 149 8.48 -17.39 10.11
C LEU A 149 9.28 -18.29 11.06
N GLY A 150 9.45 -17.93 12.32
CA GLY A 150 10.11 -18.74 13.36
C GLY A 150 11.51 -19.18 12.96
N ASP A 151 11.78 -20.47 13.02
CA ASP A 151 13.08 -21.12 12.71
C ASP A 151 13.22 -21.57 11.25
N ALA A 152 12.27 -21.21 10.36
CA ALA A 152 12.32 -21.58 8.95
C ALA A 152 13.64 -21.18 8.29
N ARG A 153 14.25 -22.09 7.56
CA ARG A 153 15.49 -21.85 6.79
C ARG A 153 15.18 -21.49 5.34
N THR A 154 14.22 -22.18 4.75
CA THR A 154 13.80 -22.00 3.35
C THR A 154 12.43 -21.33 3.29
N VAL A 155 12.32 -20.25 2.56
CA VAL A 155 11.09 -19.45 2.44
C VAL A 155 10.77 -19.21 0.97
N VAL A 156 9.52 -19.48 0.55
CA VAL A 156 9.02 -18.97 -0.72
C VAL A 156 8.13 -17.75 -0.49
N ASN A 157 8.46 -16.64 -1.16
CA ASN A 157 7.68 -15.38 -1.11
C ASN A 157 6.81 -15.29 -2.37
N VAL A 158 5.50 -15.49 -2.23
CA VAL A 158 4.53 -15.54 -3.34
C VAL A 158 3.86 -14.18 -3.52
N GLY A 159 3.90 -13.63 -4.72
CA GLY A 159 3.54 -12.25 -5.01
C GLY A 159 4.57 -11.28 -4.41
N ALA A 160 5.83 -11.60 -4.62
CA ALA A 160 6.96 -10.95 -3.96
C ALA A 160 7.15 -9.47 -4.31
N GLY A 161 6.57 -9.03 -5.42
CA GLY A 161 6.76 -7.68 -5.91
C GLY A 161 8.24 -7.33 -6.07
N THR A 162 8.62 -6.19 -5.52
CA THR A 162 10.01 -5.72 -5.49
C THR A 162 10.86 -6.31 -4.36
N GLY A 163 10.29 -7.19 -3.51
CA GLY A 163 11.01 -7.87 -2.42
C GLY A 163 10.99 -7.14 -1.07
N SER A 164 10.03 -6.24 -0.83
CA SER A 164 10.02 -5.32 0.33
C SER A 164 10.10 -5.98 1.71
N TYR A 165 9.60 -7.20 1.89
CA TYR A 165 9.54 -7.91 3.18
C TYR A 165 10.29 -9.25 3.16
N GLU A 166 11.22 -9.42 2.24
CA GLU A 166 12.05 -10.64 2.21
C GLU A 166 12.95 -10.71 3.45
N PRO A 167 12.88 -11.83 4.20
CA PRO A 167 13.60 -11.93 5.45
C PRO A 167 15.11 -12.12 5.22
N ALA A 168 15.93 -11.30 5.87
CA ALA A 168 17.37 -11.45 5.86
C ALA A 168 17.82 -12.73 6.57
N GLY A 169 18.93 -13.31 6.12
CA GLY A 169 19.55 -14.48 6.76
C GLY A 169 18.83 -15.81 6.51
N ARG A 170 17.90 -15.87 5.56
CA ARG A 170 17.19 -17.08 5.13
C ARG A 170 17.39 -17.32 3.64
N GLU A 171 17.23 -18.56 3.23
CA GLU A 171 17.20 -18.93 1.83
C GLU A 171 15.81 -18.62 1.27
N VAL A 172 15.69 -17.54 0.51
CA VAL A 172 14.43 -17.06 -0.04
C VAL A 172 14.36 -17.33 -1.55
N THR A 173 13.24 -17.88 -2.00
CA THR A 173 12.85 -17.92 -3.41
C THR A 173 11.61 -17.03 -3.58
N ALA A 174 11.69 -16.06 -4.46
CA ALA A 174 10.58 -15.18 -4.79
C ALA A 174 9.78 -15.73 -5.98
N VAL A 175 8.46 -15.47 -5.96
CA VAL A 175 7.57 -15.72 -7.11
C VAL A 175 6.81 -14.44 -7.39
N GLU A 176 6.90 -13.93 -8.64
CA GLU A 176 6.27 -12.69 -9.04
C GLU A 176 5.89 -12.72 -10.52
N PRO A 177 4.60 -12.60 -10.89
CA PRO A 177 4.16 -12.65 -12.28
C PRO A 177 4.52 -11.39 -13.07
N SER A 178 4.52 -10.20 -12.44
CA SER A 178 4.77 -8.93 -13.13
C SER A 178 6.24 -8.78 -13.53
N ALA A 179 6.48 -8.61 -14.84
CA ALA A 179 7.81 -8.34 -15.36
C ALA A 179 8.38 -7.00 -14.87
N VAL A 180 7.52 -5.99 -14.75
CA VAL A 180 7.88 -4.65 -14.25
C VAL A 180 8.30 -4.71 -12.80
N MET A 181 7.60 -5.46 -11.95
CA MET A 181 7.96 -5.64 -10.54
C MET A 181 9.28 -6.42 -10.40
N ARG A 182 9.47 -7.49 -11.20
CA ARG A 182 10.73 -8.24 -11.19
C ARG A 182 11.93 -7.39 -11.63
N ALA A 183 11.76 -6.54 -12.64
CA ALA A 183 12.82 -5.66 -13.15
C ALA A 183 13.28 -4.60 -12.13
N GLN A 184 12.43 -4.26 -11.16
CA GLN A 184 12.73 -3.29 -10.09
C GLN A 184 13.36 -3.93 -8.84
N ARG A 185 13.51 -5.25 -8.79
CA ARG A 185 14.12 -5.89 -7.64
C ARG A 185 15.57 -5.44 -7.49
N PRO A 186 15.99 -5.03 -6.28
CA PRO A 186 17.37 -4.60 -6.04
C PRO A 186 18.39 -5.68 -6.40
N ALA A 187 19.57 -5.28 -6.80
CA ALA A 187 20.68 -6.21 -7.00
C ALA A 187 20.97 -6.97 -5.69
N GLY A 188 21.09 -8.29 -5.78
CA GLY A 188 21.29 -9.15 -4.60
C GLY A 188 20.01 -9.58 -3.89
N SER A 189 18.82 -9.21 -4.39
CA SER A 189 17.54 -9.78 -3.93
C SER A 189 17.49 -11.30 -4.19
N ALA A 190 16.56 -11.98 -3.50
CA ALA A 190 16.31 -13.39 -3.69
C ALA A 190 16.03 -13.75 -5.16
N PRO A 191 16.45 -14.94 -5.64
CA PRO A 191 16.09 -15.45 -6.98
C PRO A 191 14.57 -15.39 -7.16
N CYS A 192 14.12 -14.89 -8.32
CA CYS A 192 12.72 -14.67 -8.60
C CYS A 192 12.23 -15.48 -9.80
N VAL A 193 11.20 -16.30 -9.56
CA VAL A 193 10.52 -17.10 -10.58
C VAL A 193 9.33 -16.33 -11.13
N ALA A 194 9.20 -16.31 -12.46
CA ALA A 194 8.06 -15.70 -13.14
C ALA A 194 6.89 -16.70 -13.16
N ALA A 195 5.97 -16.60 -12.19
CA ALA A 195 4.79 -17.46 -12.12
C ALA A 195 3.67 -16.75 -11.37
N ALA A 196 2.42 -17.14 -11.65
CA ALA A 196 1.25 -16.78 -10.88
C ALA A 196 1.14 -17.66 -9.61
N ALA A 197 0.47 -17.14 -8.59
CA ALA A 197 0.31 -17.83 -7.31
C ALA A 197 -0.48 -19.12 -7.44
N GLU A 198 -1.43 -19.16 -8.35
CA GLU A 198 -2.36 -20.27 -8.63
C GLU A 198 -1.69 -21.49 -9.22
N ARG A 199 -0.45 -21.33 -9.72
CA ARG A 199 0.32 -22.42 -10.34
C ARG A 199 1.81 -22.23 -10.12
N LEU A 200 2.27 -22.65 -8.96
CA LEU A 200 3.68 -22.55 -8.58
C LEU A 200 4.52 -23.67 -9.24
N PRO A 201 5.55 -23.33 -10.03
CA PRO A 201 6.44 -24.32 -10.65
C PRO A 201 7.49 -24.83 -9.64
N LEU A 202 7.02 -25.25 -8.48
CA LEU A 202 7.81 -25.68 -7.32
C LEU A 202 7.32 -27.03 -6.84
N ALA A 203 8.23 -27.85 -6.31
CA ALA A 203 7.89 -29.17 -5.81
C ALA A 203 7.09 -29.09 -4.50
N ASP A 204 6.31 -30.15 -4.20
CA ASP A 204 5.56 -30.28 -2.96
C ASP A 204 6.52 -30.27 -1.76
N HIS A 205 6.13 -29.50 -0.72
CA HIS A 205 6.86 -29.40 0.55
C HIS A 205 8.36 -29.04 0.39
N ALA A 206 8.71 -28.32 -0.69
CA ALA A 206 10.09 -27.89 -0.95
C ALA A 206 10.60 -26.82 0.01
N PHE A 207 9.68 -26.12 0.70
CA PHE A 207 10.01 -25.02 1.60
C PHE A 207 9.48 -25.27 3.02
N ASP A 208 10.17 -24.68 3.99
CA ASP A 208 9.69 -24.66 5.37
C ASP A 208 8.45 -23.80 5.49
N VAL A 209 8.47 -22.61 4.85
CA VAL A 209 7.37 -21.64 4.88
C VAL A 209 7.12 -21.03 3.50
N ALA A 210 5.85 -20.88 3.14
CA ALA A 210 5.39 -19.99 2.09
C ALA A 210 4.80 -18.72 2.73
N MET A 211 5.26 -17.56 2.26
CA MET A 211 4.73 -16.28 2.73
C MET A 211 4.09 -15.47 1.61
N ALA A 212 3.05 -14.71 1.94
CA ALA A 212 2.41 -13.73 1.07
C ALA A 212 2.11 -12.45 1.86
N VAL A 213 2.58 -11.30 1.40
CA VAL A 213 2.49 -10.04 2.14
C VAL A 213 1.75 -8.99 1.34
N SER A 214 0.53 -8.67 1.75
CA SER A 214 -0.35 -7.68 1.10
C SER A 214 -0.49 -7.90 -0.41
N THR A 215 -0.67 -9.14 -0.85
CA THR A 215 -0.71 -9.53 -2.27
C THR A 215 -1.87 -10.44 -2.64
N VAL A 216 -2.43 -11.21 -1.70
CA VAL A 216 -3.47 -12.23 -1.97
C VAL A 216 -4.70 -11.67 -2.70
N HIS A 217 -5.07 -10.44 -2.40
CA HIS A 217 -6.18 -9.74 -3.05
C HIS A 217 -5.91 -9.30 -4.50
N HIS A 218 -4.71 -9.54 -5.01
CA HIS A 218 -4.34 -9.29 -6.42
C HIS A 218 -4.32 -10.56 -7.26
N TRP A 219 -4.52 -11.74 -6.63
CA TRP A 219 -4.50 -13.00 -7.33
C TRP A 219 -5.83 -13.24 -8.05
N GLU A 220 -5.79 -13.95 -9.16
CA GLU A 220 -6.96 -14.28 -9.96
C GLU A 220 -7.89 -15.23 -9.20
N ASP A 221 -7.33 -16.29 -8.64
CA ASP A 221 -8.00 -17.19 -7.67
C ASP A 221 -7.20 -17.24 -6.36
N PRO A 222 -7.51 -16.38 -5.39
CA PRO A 222 -6.84 -16.37 -4.09
C PRO A 222 -6.84 -17.72 -3.39
N MET A 223 -7.93 -18.49 -3.52
CA MET A 223 -8.04 -19.79 -2.86
C MET A 223 -7.16 -20.85 -3.54
N ALA A 224 -7.05 -20.82 -4.87
CA ALA A 224 -6.11 -21.68 -5.60
C ALA A 224 -4.67 -21.34 -5.23
N GLY A 225 -4.31 -20.05 -5.20
CA GLY A 225 -2.99 -19.60 -4.80
C GLY A 225 -2.61 -20.02 -3.37
N LEU A 226 -3.53 -19.89 -2.43
CA LEU A 226 -3.32 -20.34 -1.05
C LEU A 226 -3.14 -21.86 -0.94
N ARG A 227 -3.90 -22.66 -1.71
CA ARG A 227 -3.69 -24.11 -1.80
C ARG A 227 -2.34 -24.47 -2.38
N GLU A 228 -1.86 -23.74 -3.39
CA GLU A 228 -0.53 -23.91 -3.95
C GLU A 228 0.57 -23.56 -2.92
N MET A 229 0.42 -22.46 -2.17
CA MET A 229 1.32 -22.17 -1.06
C MET A 229 1.38 -23.32 -0.04
N ARG A 230 0.24 -23.90 0.30
CA ARG A 230 0.17 -25.05 1.22
C ARG A 230 0.78 -26.32 0.62
N ARG A 231 0.68 -26.50 -0.70
CA ARG A 231 1.30 -27.62 -1.40
C ARG A 231 2.84 -27.54 -1.36
N VAL A 232 3.40 -26.35 -1.64
CA VAL A 232 4.86 -26.18 -1.78
C VAL A 232 5.59 -26.00 -0.44
N ALA A 233 4.87 -25.71 0.66
CA ALA A 233 5.47 -25.44 1.95
C ALA A 233 4.77 -26.15 3.10
N ARG A 234 5.53 -26.40 4.17
CA ARG A 234 5.03 -27.03 5.40
C ARG A 234 4.16 -26.11 6.23
N ARG A 235 4.45 -24.80 6.19
CA ARG A 235 3.70 -23.74 6.88
C ARG A 235 3.38 -22.61 5.89
N VAL A 236 2.31 -21.88 6.17
CA VAL A 236 1.89 -20.73 5.38
C VAL A 236 1.75 -19.51 6.29
N VAL A 237 2.28 -18.38 5.88
CA VAL A 237 2.18 -17.09 6.58
C VAL A 237 1.62 -16.05 5.60
N VAL A 238 0.48 -15.45 5.93
CA VAL A 238 -0.17 -14.44 5.09
C VAL A 238 -0.42 -13.17 5.90
N LEU A 239 0.12 -12.06 5.46
CA LEU A 239 -0.26 -10.74 5.97
C LEU A 239 -1.26 -10.11 5.00
N THR A 240 -2.48 -9.86 5.47
CA THR A 240 -3.58 -9.34 4.65
C THR A 240 -4.55 -8.48 5.45
N PHE A 241 -5.55 -7.90 4.76
CA PHE A 241 -6.61 -7.12 5.39
C PHE A 241 -7.72 -8.04 5.90
N ASP A 242 -8.28 -7.70 7.07
CA ASP A 242 -9.47 -8.35 7.62
C ASP A 242 -10.72 -7.58 7.18
N THR A 243 -11.34 -8.05 6.13
CA THR A 243 -12.58 -7.47 5.62
C THR A 243 -13.83 -7.97 6.33
N ASP A 244 -13.68 -9.05 7.14
CA ASP A 244 -14.78 -9.64 7.92
C ASP A 244 -14.98 -8.92 9.26
N GLU A 245 -14.04 -8.09 9.72
CA GLU A 245 -14.16 -7.39 11.01
C GLU A 245 -15.30 -6.36 10.98
N PRO A 246 -16.33 -6.51 11.86
CA PRO A 246 -17.45 -5.57 11.88
C PRO A 246 -17.02 -4.13 12.07
N GLY A 247 -17.55 -3.23 11.26
CA GLY A 247 -17.30 -1.77 11.38
C GLY A 247 -15.89 -1.31 10.94
N TRP A 248 -15.08 -2.17 10.30
CA TRP A 248 -13.77 -1.73 9.81
C TRP A 248 -13.89 -0.59 8.79
N ARG A 249 -14.94 -0.58 7.95
CA ARG A 249 -15.22 0.46 6.96
C ARG A 249 -15.42 1.84 7.60
N ASP A 250 -16.08 1.87 8.74
CA ASP A 250 -16.36 3.10 9.48
C ASP A 250 -15.14 3.58 10.28
N ARG A 251 -14.22 2.67 10.60
CA ARG A 251 -12.99 2.97 11.33
C ARG A 251 -11.83 3.35 10.41
N PHE A 252 -11.77 2.76 9.24
CA PHE A 252 -10.69 3.06 8.30
C PHE A 252 -10.89 4.45 7.70
N TRP A 253 -10.08 5.38 8.15
CA TRP A 253 -10.18 6.80 7.81
C TRP A 253 -10.19 7.08 6.31
N LEU A 254 -9.48 6.26 5.51
CA LEU A 254 -9.41 6.43 4.05
C LEU A 254 -10.78 6.18 3.39
N THR A 255 -11.45 5.09 3.73
CA THR A 255 -12.78 4.76 3.20
C THR A 255 -13.87 5.62 3.81
N ARG A 256 -13.76 5.95 5.10
CA ARG A 256 -14.73 6.79 5.80
C ARG A 256 -14.72 8.25 5.34
N ASP A 257 -13.53 8.85 5.20
CA ASP A 257 -13.39 10.31 5.10
C ASP A 257 -12.99 10.79 3.69
N TYR A 258 -12.41 9.92 2.84
CA TYR A 258 -11.78 10.35 1.58
C TYR A 258 -12.17 9.55 0.34
N LEU A 259 -12.33 8.25 0.44
CA LEU A 259 -12.58 7.35 -0.70
C LEU A 259 -13.62 6.29 -0.31
N PRO A 260 -14.89 6.67 -0.08
CA PRO A 260 -15.93 5.71 0.29
C PRO A 260 -16.14 4.63 -0.78
N GLU A 261 -15.88 4.94 -2.05
CA GLU A 261 -15.94 4.00 -3.16
C GLU A 261 -14.92 2.85 -3.01
N PHE A 262 -13.80 3.10 -2.36
CA PHE A 262 -12.78 2.09 -2.09
C PHE A 262 -13.27 0.99 -1.14
N ALA A 263 -14.29 1.28 -0.34
CA ALA A 263 -14.95 0.26 0.48
C ALA A 263 -15.60 -0.85 -0.37
N ALA A 264 -16.08 -0.53 -1.58
CA ALA A 264 -16.63 -1.52 -2.50
C ALA A 264 -15.52 -2.43 -3.05
N VAL A 265 -14.37 -1.86 -3.42
CA VAL A 265 -13.20 -2.64 -3.88
C VAL A 265 -12.70 -3.59 -2.80
N LEU A 266 -12.66 -3.13 -1.55
CA LEU A 266 -12.24 -3.96 -0.42
C LEU A 266 -13.26 -5.04 -0.04
N ALA A 267 -14.52 -4.88 -0.44
CA ALA A 267 -15.55 -5.90 -0.20
C ALA A 267 -15.33 -7.17 -1.03
N ASP A 268 -14.61 -7.08 -2.14
CA ASP A 268 -14.27 -8.20 -3.01
C ASP A 268 -13.00 -8.94 -2.54
N PHE A 269 -12.34 -8.45 -1.48
CA PHE A 269 -11.17 -9.14 -0.92
C PHE A 269 -11.58 -10.46 -0.28
N PRO A 270 -10.71 -11.49 -0.37
CA PRO A 270 -11.00 -12.79 0.23
C PRO A 270 -11.22 -12.69 1.73
N SER A 271 -12.24 -13.37 2.25
CA SER A 271 -12.49 -13.41 3.69
C SER A 271 -11.37 -14.15 4.43
N LEU A 272 -11.05 -13.73 5.65
CA LEU A 272 -10.07 -14.42 6.49
C LEU A 272 -10.45 -15.87 6.74
N ARG A 273 -11.75 -16.17 6.91
CA ARG A 273 -12.27 -17.53 7.08
C ARG A 273 -11.97 -18.38 5.85
N GLY A 274 -12.33 -17.90 4.64
CA GLY A 274 -12.08 -18.62 3.40
C GLY A 274 -10.59 -18.86 3.18
N MET A 275 -9.75 -17.88 3.48
CA MET A 275 -8.31 -18.04 3.40
C MET A 275 -7.78 -19.08 4.41
N ALA A 276 -8.24 -19.04 5.65
CA ALA A 276 -7.87 -20.02 6.66
C ALA A 276 -8.26 -21.45 6.28
N GLU A 277 -9.45 -21.63 5.71
CA GLU A 277 -9.93 -22.94 5.20
C GLU A 277 -9.06 -23.43 4.04
N ALA A 278 -8.70 -22.55 3.11
CA ALA A 278 -7.87 -22.89 1.95
C ALA A 278 -6.47 -23.41 2.31
N ILE A 279 -5.90 -22.95 3.42
CA ILE A 279 -4.58 -23.39 3.92
C ILE A 279 -4.66 -24.51 4.97
N GLY A 280 -5.82 -25.12 5.14
CA GLY A 280 -5.99 -26.29 6.02
C GLY A 280 -6.23 -25.97 7.50
N GLY A 281 -6.74 -24.80 7.80
CA GLY A 281 -6.96 -24.24 9.13
C GLY A 281 -5.82 -23.35 9.56
N ALA A 282 -6.12 -22.09 9.89
CA ALA A 282 -5.13 -21.10 10.30
C ALA A 282 -5.54 -20.41 11.59
N ARG A 283 -4.53 -19.98 12.35
CA ARG A 283 -4.72 -19.08 13.47
C ARG A 283 -4.56 -17.64 12.96
N ALA A 284 -5.59 -16.83 13.11
CA ALA A 284 -5.52 -15.40 12.86
C ALA A 284 -4.94 -14.70 14.10
N GLU A 285 -3.83 -14.02 13.96
CA GLU A 285 -3.25 -13.21 15.04
C GLU A 285 -3.52 -11.73 14.79
N ARG A 286 -4.08 -11.06 15.81
CA ARG A 286 -4.20 -9.60 15.81
C ARG A 286 -2.82 -8.99 15.95
N ASN A 287 -2.57 -7.98 15.16
CA ASN A 287 -1.38 -7.17 15.28
C ASN A 287 -1.44 -6.35 16.60
N ARG A 288 -0.82 -6.85 17.68
CA ARG A 288 -0.93 -6.30 19.04
C ARG A 288 -0.20 -4.97 19.23
N ASP A 289 0.84 -4.69 18.44
CA ASP A 289 1.71 -3.54 18.61
C ASP A 289 1.29 -2.29 17.80
N LEU A 290 0.23 -2.40 17.01
CA LEU A 290 -0.28 -1.30 16.22
C LEU A 290 -1.34 -0.44 16.93
N ALA A 291 -1.66 -0.74 18.19
CA ALA A 291 -2.63 0.03 18.97
C ALA A 291 -2.29 1.53 19.15
N SER A 292 -1.06 1.93 18.85
CA SER A 292 -0.59 3.32 18.89
C SER A 292 -0.57 4.04 17.53
N LEU A 293 -0.88 3.33 16.46
CA LEU A 293 -1.01 3.89 15.12
C LEU A 293 -2.44 3.71 14.62
N ASP A 294 -2.88 4.64 13.77
CA ASP A 294 -4.08 4.49 12.94
C ASP A 294 -4.11 3.19 12.09
N ALA A 295 -3.05 2.39 12.15
CA ALA A 295 -2.92 1.08 11.50
C ALA A 295 -3.72 -0.04 12.21
N ALA A 296 -4.10 0.11 13.48
CA ALA A 296 -5.11 -0.76 14.10
C ALA A 296 -6.47 -0.62 13.38
N ASP A 297 -6.69 0.54 12.75
CA ASP A 297 -7.86 0.82 11.93
C ASP A 297 -7.76 0.22 10.51
N LEU A 298 -6.57 -0.22 10.08
CA LEU A 298 -6.38 -0.84 8.77
C LEU A 298 -6.85 -2.30 8.70
N GLY A 299 -7.22 -2.91 9.82
CA GLY A 299 -7.70 -4.30 9.83
C GLY A 299 -6.66 -5.32 9.34
N LEU A 300 -5.36 -5.03 9.40
CA LEU A 300 -4.33 -5.98 8.98
C LEU A 300 -4.25 -7.16 9.94
N ARG A 301 -4.19 -8.38 9.39
CA ARG A 301 -4.08 -9.65 10.12
C ARG A 301 -2.96 -10.50 9.56
N LEU A 302 -2.33 -11.24 10.46
CA LEU A 302 -1.37 -12.28 10.14
C LEU A 302 -2.08 -13.64 10.30
N LEU A 303 -2.16 -14.41 9.22
CA LEU A 303 -2.61 -15.78 9.21
C LEU A 303 -1.41 -16.71 9.23
N VAL A 304 -1.39 -17.68 10.16
CA VAL A 304 -0.34 -18.70 10.27
C VAL A 304 -0.99 -20.08 10.29
N ALA A 305 -0.59 -20.95 9.38
CA ALA A 305 -1.06 -22.33 9.28
C ALA A 305 0.10 -23.31 9.11
#